data_6b1f7f7693b09e09cc8ebf130e580e04
#
_entry.id   6b1f7f7693b09e09cc8ebf130e580e04
#
_cell.length_a   1.000
_cell.length_b   1.000
_cell.length_c   1.000
_cell.angle_alpha   90.00
_cell.angle_beta   90.00
_cell.angle_gamma   90.00
#
_symmetry.space_group_name_H-M   'P 1'
#
loop_
_entity.id
_entity.type
_entity.pdbx_description
1 polymer ?
#
loop_
_entity_poly.entity_id
_entity_poly.type
_entity_poly.pdbx_seq_one_letter_code
_entity_poly.pdbx_strand_id
1 'polypeptide(L)'
;LPILLDRFVDIISGIFQPILGIMAACGMIKGLNILFVSLHLYSDTCGGYMIINAIGDAMFTFLPLYLGYTASKKFGLKPMVGLTIGAIMCYPAIQSSAVSTLGEPMYTLFEGTMFASPVYIDFFGIPLISMDYTSTVIPVIFIVYFASKCEKLFNKWIPDLVKFFFVPMLTLLVALPVGFLLIGPVATFGSKIIAETVIAIRDFSPMLAGAVVGLTWQILVIFGLHWGFIPVYINNIMTNGFDAVMMPFFACTFATSAVVLAIFLKTKDKKLKEMCIPNFISGIFGVTEPAIYGILLPLKKPFIISCIAGGIGGGFYGFCNFRKFSMGGMGIFELPAMIEPDGSMGNLTVAIAGILLTMVIAFVITMISFKDKAKNTNDSAIEIQKNEITTDMEKPLVKKTMLIAPVDGKVIALCDVQDDAFASEILGKGCAILPTDGCFHAPISGTISTLFPSRHAIGITSDDGIEVLIHIGLDTVQLNGEGFTALVKQGDHVEQGQPLVNVDLAFVKEKGFCLETPVVITNSAQYLDVLDVAKDTIHAGEDFLHIVK
;
A
#
# COMPACT_ATOMS: atom_id res chain seq x y z
N LEU A 1 8.65 22.94 1.71
CA LEU A 1 8.32 22.10 0.53
C LEU A 1 8.44 20.60 0.83
N PRO A 2 9.55 20.06 1.42
CA PRO A 2 9.65 18.62 1.66
C PRO A 2 8.50 18.05 2.52
N ILE A 3 8.15 18.69 3.62
CA ILE A 3 7.06 18.24 4.52
C ILE A 3 5.70 18.15 3.81
N LEU A 4 5.43 19.02 2.84
CA LEU A 4 4.16 19.03 2.10
C LEU A 4 4.12 17.90 1.08
N LEU A 5 5.24 17.62 0.45
CA LEU A 5 5.41 16.52 -0.49
C LEU A 5 5.32 15.16 0.24
N ASP A 6 5.99 15.02 1.38
CA ASP A 6 5.94 13.81 2.19
C ASP A 6 4.51 13.50 2.66
N ARG A 7 3.76 14.54 3.11
CA ARG A 7 2.34 14.36 3.46
C ARG A 7 1.47 13.97 2.27
N PHE A 8 1.71 14.55 1.10
CA PHE A 8 0.97 14.21 -0.11
C PHE A 8 1.21 12.74 -0.49
N VAL A 9 2.48 12.31 -0.52
CA VAL A 9 2.87 10.93 -0.81
C VAL A 9 2.27 9.96 0.20
N ASP A 10 2.34 10.28 1.51
CA ASP A 10 1.75 9.47 2.57
C ASP A 10 0.22 9.34 2.44
N ILE A 11 -0.48 10.41 2.04
CA ILE A 11 -1.91 10.35 1.79
C ILE A 11 -2.20 9.43 0.61
N ILE A 12 -1.56 9.65 -0.53
CA ILE A 12 -1.83 8.90 -1.75
C ILE A 12 -1.45 7.42 -1.57
N SER A 13 -0.27 7.12 -1.04
CA SER A 13 0.14 5.73 -0.80
C SER A 13 -0.80 5.02 0.17
N GLY A 14 -1.18 5.66 1.28
CA GLY A 14 -2.11 5.09 2.25
C GLY A 14 -3.52 4.84 1.70
N ILE A 15 -3.95 5.59 0.67
CA ILE A 15 -5.23 5.37 0.00
C ILE A 15 -5.14 4.22 -1.02
N PHE A 16 -4.06 4.14 -1.81
CA PHE A 16 -3.94 3.18 -2.90
C PHE A 16 -3.36 1.82 -2.48
N GLN A 17 -2.41 1.79 -1.56
CA GLN A 17 -1.72 0.56 -1.16
C GLN A 17 -2.68 -0.58 -0.77
N PRO A 18 -3.77 -0.37 -0.01
CA PRO A 18 -4.68 -1.46 0.36
C PRO A 18 -5.43 -2.10 -0.81
N ILE A 19 -5.58 -1.40 -1.94
CA ILE A 19 -6.35 -1.86 -3.09
C ILE A 19 -5.49 -2.36 -4.25
N LEU A 20 -4.16 -2.20 -4.19
CA LEU A 20 -3.26 -2.55 -5.28
C LEU A 20 -3.33 -4.02 -5.68
N GLY A 21 -3.32 -4.92 -4.70
CA GLY A 21 -3.34 -6.36 -4.98
C GLY A 21 -4.56 -6.77 -5.78
N ILE A 22 -5.74 -6.28 -5.39
CA ILE A 22 -6.98 -6.57 -6.12
C ILE A 22 -7.05 -5.83 -7.46
N MET A 23 -6.52 -4.60 -7.54
CA MET A 23 -6.39 -3.86 -8.80
C MET A 23 -5.53 -4.63 -9.81
N ALA A 24 -4.38 -5.13 -9.38
CA ALA A 24 -3.48 -5.93 -10.22
C ALA A 24 -4.16 -7.22 -10.68
N ALA A 25 -4.86 -7.94 -9.79
CA ALA A 25 -5.59 -9.16 -10.13
C ALA A 25 -6.69 -8.91 -11.17
N CYS A 26 -7.54 -7.91 -10.96
CA CYS A 26 -8.59 -7.53 -11.89
C CYS A 26 -8.02 -7.07 -13.24
N GLY A 27 -6.94 -6.27 -13.20
CA GLY A 27 -6.23 -5.84 -14.41
C GLY A 27 -5.65 -7.01 -15.21
N MET A 28 -5.06 -8.02 -14.54
CA MET A 28 -4.62 -9.25 -15.19
C MET A 28 -5.77 -10.00 -15.88
N ILE A 29 -6.89 -10.18 -15.17
CA ILE A 29 -8.07 -10.86 -15.73
C ILE A 29 -8.56 -10.13 -16.97
N LYS A 30 -8.71 -8.80 -16.89
CA LYS A 30 -9.13 -7.96 -18.02
C LYS A 30 -8.15 -8.06 -19.19
N GLY A 31 -6.84 -7.96 -18.92
CA GLY A 31 -5.83 -8.06 -19.94
C GLY A 31 -5.79 -9.43 -20.63
N LEU A 32 -5.87 -10.52 -19.86
CA LEU A 32 -5.94 -11.87 -20.42
C LEU A 32 -7.21 -12.09 -21.26
N ASN A 33 -8.33 -11.53 -20.82
CA ASN A 33 -9.59 -11.59 -21.58
C ASN A 33 -9.46 -10.92 -22.96
N ILE A 34 -8.84 -9.72 -23.02
CA ILE A 34 -8.52 -9.02 -24.27
C ILE A 34 -7.57 -9.84 -25.14
N LEU A 35 -6.50 -10.39 -24.53
CA LEU A 35 -5.54 -11.23 -25.25
C LEU A 35 -6.20 -12.46 -25.88
N PHE A 36 -7.09 -13.14 -25.17
CA PHE A 36 -7.78 -14.33 -25.68
C PHE A 36 -8.72 -14.02 -26.85
N VAL A 37 -9.39 -12.87 -26.84
CA VAL A 37 -10.14 -12.38 -28.01
C VAL A 37 -9.20 -12.08 -29.17
N SER A 38 -8.10 -11.41 -28.94
CA SER A 38 -7.10 -11.09 -29.98
C SER A 38 -6.45 -12.33 -30.60
N LEU A 39 -6.34 -13.42 -29.82
CA LEU A 39 -5.88 -14.73 -30.29
C LEU A 39 -7.02 -15.58 -30.93
N HIS A 40 -8.22 -15.01 -31.08
CA HIS A 40 -9.40 -15.68 -31.65
C HIS A 40 -9.81 -16.96 -30.90
N LEU A 41 -9.54 -17.06 -29.61
CA LEU A 41 -9.97 -18.20 -28.78
C LEU A 41 -11.47 -18.17 -28.51
N TYR A 42 -12.08 -17.00 -28.43
CA TYR A 42 -13.51 -16.74 -28.35
C TYR A 42 -13.85 -15.32 -28.81
N SER A 43 -15.14 -15.07 -29.08
CA SER A 43 -15.62 -13.74 -29.48
C SER A 43 -15.89 -12.85 -28.27
N ASP A 44 -15.69 -11.54 -28.42
CA ASP A 44 -16.08 -10.48 -27.47
C ASP A 44 -17.61 -10.41 -27.21
N THR A 45 -18.40 -11.01 -28.09
CA THR A 45 -19.88 -11.12 -27.96
C THR A 45 -20.35 -12.35 -27.18
N CYS A 46 -19.43 -13.28 -26.82
CA CYS A 46 -19.82 -14.48 -26.08
C CYS A 46 -20.06 -14.18 -24.59
N GLY A 47 -21.00 -14.93 -23.98
CA GLY A 47 -21.35 -14.76 -22.56
C GLY A 47 -20.18 -14.98 -21.63
N GLY A 48 -19.21 -15.86 -21.97
CA GLY A 48 -18.00 -16.09 -21.23
C GLY A 48 -17.12 -14.83 -21.18
N TYR A 49 -16.91 -14.18 -22.34
CA TYR A 49 -16.20 -12.91 -22.41
C TYR A 49 -16.85 -11.84 -21.52
N MET A 50 -18.18 -11.69 -21.61
CA MET A 50 -18.90 -10.67 -20.84
C MET A 50 -18.74 -10.84 -19.34
N ILE A 51 -18.81 -12.07 -18.83
CA ILE A 51 -18.64 -12.36 -17.40
C ILE A 51 -17.19 -12.11 -16.97
N ILE A 52 -16.21 -12.63 -17.71
CA ILE A 52 -14.78 -12.42 -17.39
C ILE A 52 -14.42 -10.93 -17.47
N ASN A 53 -14.97 -10.22 -18.47
CA ASN A 53 -14.76 -8.77 -18.57
C ASN A 53 -15.36 -8.04 -17.36
N ALA A 54 -16.55 -8.40 -16.91
CA ALA A 54 -17.16 -7.80 -15.72
C ALA A 54 -16.32 -8.06 -14.45
N ILE A 55 -15.75 -9.26 -14.28
CA ILE A 55 -14.85 -9.59 -13.17
C ILE A 55 -13.59 -8.70 -13.22
N GLY A 56 -12.98 -8.56 -14.40
CA GLY A 56 -11.76 -7.77 -14.57
C GLY A 56 -12.00 -6.26 -14.52
N ASP A 57 -13.20 -5.79 -14.87
CA ASP A 57 -13.52 -4.37 -14.98
C ASP A 57 -14.19 -3.78 -13.74
N ALA A 58 -14.87 -4.58 -12.94
CA ALA A 58 -15.68 -4.10 -11.81
C ALA A 58 -14.88 -3.22 -10.84
N MET A 59 -13.63 -3.61 -10.53
CA MET A 59 -12.74 -2.84 -9.64
C MET A 59 -12.47 -1.44 -10.19
N PHE A 60 -12.27 -1.31 -11.50
CA PHE A 60 -11.99 -0.04 -12.16
C PHE A 60 -13.23 0.81 -12.33
N THR A 61 -14.34 0.21 -12.75
CA THR A 61 -15.63 0.90 -12.88
C THR A 61 -16.11 1.45 -11.55
N PHE A 62 -15.99 0.68 -10.47
CA PHE A 62 -16.38 1.08 -9.12
C PHE A 62 -15.21 1.62 -8.28
N LEU A 63 -14.15 2.12 -8.92
CA LEU A 63 -12.97 2.63 -8.24
C LEU A 63 -13.29 3.69 -7.15
N PRO A 64 -14.24 4.63 -7.35
CA PRO A 64 -14.64 5.56 -6.30
C PRO A 64 -15.13 4.88 -5.01
N LEU A 65 -15.74 3.70 -5.11
CA LEU A 65 -16.20 2.93 -3.95
C LEU A 65 -15.03 2.48 -3.07
N TYR A 66 -14.02 1.88 -3.70
CA TYR A 66 -12.82 1.40 -3.01
C TYR A 66 -12.00 2.56 -2.45
N LEU A 67 -11.80 3.61 -3.25
CA LEU A 67 -11.09 4.81 -2.82
C LEU A 67 -11.86 5.56 -1.73
N GLY A 68 -13.20 5.60 -1.78
CA GLY A 68 -14.03 6.17 -0.74
C GLY A 68 -13.82 5.48 0.61
N TYR A 69 -13.72 4.16 0.60
CA TYR A 69 -13.43 3.36 1.79
C TYR A 69 -12.00 3.57 2.32
N THR A 70 -11.00 3.51 1.47
CA THR A 70 -9.59 3.65 1.90
C THR A 70 -9.24 5.09 2.30
N ALA A 71 -9.73 6.09 1.54
CA ALA A 71 -9.55 7.50 1.87
C ALA A 71 -10.23 7.87 3.20
N SER A 72 -11.40 7.27 3.51
CA SER A 72 -12.06 7.51 4.79
C SER A 72 -11.22 7.08 5.97
N LYS A 73 -10.54 5.93 5.89
CA LYS A 73 -9.59 5.48 6.91
C LYS A 73 -8.43 6.47 7.08
N LYS A 74 -7.89 6.96 5.95
CA LYS A 74 -6.76 7.91 5.96
C LYS A 74 -7.14 9.28 6.53
N PHE A 75 -8.37 9.77 6.28
CA PHE A 75 -8.83 11.08 6.77
C PHE A 75 -9.58 11.03 8.10
N GLY A 76 -9.77 9.83 8.68
CA GLY A 76 -10.48 9.63 9.93
C GLY A 76 -11.99 9.88 9.83
N LEU A 77 -12.59 9.54 8.68
CA LEU A 77 -14.03 9.44 8.46
C LEU A 77 -14.46 7.99 8.75
N LYS A 78 -15.70 7.76 9.19
CA LYS A 78 -16.24 6.39 9.32
C LYS A 78 -16.16 5.66 7.97
N PRO A 79 -15.50 4.47 7.88
CA PRO A 79 -15.26 3.80 6.61
C PRO A 79 -16.51 3.53 5.77
N MET A 80 -17.63 3.18 6.42
CA MET A 80 -18.90 2.94 5.72
C MET A 80 -19.50 4.22 5.12
N VAL A 81 -19.25 5.38 5.72
CA VAL A 81 -19.67 6.68 5.15
C VAL A 81 -18.87 6.97 3.88
N GLY A 82 -17.56 6.74 3.89
CA GLY A 82 -16.72 6.90 2.71
C GLY A 82 -17.07 5.92 1.59
N LEU A 83 -17.36 4.66 1.94
CA LEU A 83 -17.86 3.66 0.99
C LEU A 83 -19.18 4.12 0.34
N THR A 84 -20.11 4.64 1.16
CA THR A 84 -21.40 5.16 0.68
C THR A 84 -21.22 6.35 -0.25
N ILE A 85 -20.29 7.27 0.06
CA ILE A 85 -19.94 8.39 -0.85
C ILE A 85 -19.49 7.84 -2.21
N GLY A 86 -18.56 6.90 -2.23
CA GLY A 86 -18.10 6.26 -3.47
C GLY A 86 -19.22 5.55 -4.24
N ALA A 87 -20.12 4.84 -3.53
CA ALA A 87 -21.26 4.18 -4.12
C ALA A 87 -22.24 5.18 -4.78
N ILE A 88 -22.51 6.30 -4.12
CA ILE A 88 -23.38 7.35 -4.67
C ILE A 88 -22.72 8.00 -5.88
N MET A 89 -21.41 8.21 -5.88
CA MET A 89 -20.69 8.71 -7.06
C MET A 89 -20.76 7.77 -8.25
N CYS A 90 -20.87 6.45 -8.03
CA CYS A 90 -21.07 5.46 -9.08
C CYS A 90 -22.56 5.17 -9.37
N TYR A 91 -23.51 5.90 -8.75
CA TYR A 91 -24.93 5.63 -8.94
C TYR A 91 -25.36 5.91 -10.38
N PRO A 92 -25.93 4.89 -11.10
CA PRO A 92 -26.13 4.97 -12.55
C PRO A 92 -26.94 6.18 -13.00
N ALA A 93 -28.03 6.52 -12.29
CA ALA A 93 -28.95 7.56 -12.72
C ALA A 93 -28.40 9.00 -12.68
N ILE A 94 -27.25 9.22 -12.03
CA ILE A 94 -26.62 10.56 -11.94
C ILE A 94 -25.37 10.70 -12.83
N GLN A 95 -24.97 9.63 -13.53
CA GLN A 95 -23.86 9.70 -14.47
C GLN A 95 -24.25 10.53 -15.69
N SER A 96 -23.29 11.28 -16.28
CA SER A 96 -23.57 12.11 -17.46
C SER A 96 -24.11 11.29 -18.63
N SER A 97 -23.65 10.07 -18.80
CA SER A 97 -24.14 9.11 -19.79
C SER A 97 -25.63 8.78 -19.64
N ALA A 98 -26.12 8.65 -18.41
CA ALA A 98 -27.55 8.40 -18.15
C ALA A 98 -28.38 9.69 -18.24
N VAL A 99 -27.86 10.78 -17.67
CA VAL A 99 -28.58 12.07 -17.64
C VAL A 99 -28.75 12.66 -19.04
N SER A 100 -27.78 12.45 -19.93
CA SER A 100 -27.88 12.89 -21.34
C SER A 100 -29.02 12.20 -22.15
N THR A 101 -29.53 11.05 -21.67
CA THR A 101 -30.66 10.40 -22.30
C THR A 101 -32.01 11.00 -21.92
N LEU A 102 -32.08 11.93 -20.96
CA LEU A 102 -33.31 12.57 -20.51
C LEU A 102 -33.85 13.61 -21.53
N GLY A 103 -33.04 14.06 -22.48
CA GLY A 103 -33.43 15.02 -23.51
C GLY A 103 -32.29 15.98 -23.88
N GLU A 104 -32.67 17.08 -24.54
CA GLU A 104 -31.72 18.15 -24.88
C GLU A 104 -31.22 18.88 -23.62
N PRO A 105 -29.97 19.35 -23.61
CA PRO A 105 -29.45 20.09 -22.48
C PRO A 105 -30.22 21.42 -22.31
N MET A 106 -30.48 21.80 -21.08
CA MET A 106 -31.09 23.11 -20.73
C MET A 106 -30.25 24.27 -21.29
N TYR A 107 -28.95 24.15 -21.18
CA TYR A 107 -27.92 25.05 -21.73
C TYR A 107 -26.53 24.42 -21.54
N THR A 108 -25.51 25.00 -22.17
CA THR A 108 -24.12 24.56 -22.01
C THR A 108 -23.33 25.63 -21.26
N LEU A 109 -22.71 25.25 -20.13
CA LEU A 109 -21.77 26.11 -19.44
C LEU A 109 -20.40 26.07 -20.12
N PHE A 110 -19.66 27.19 -20.08
CA PHE A 110 -18.31 27.33 -20.63
C PHE A 110 -18.21 26.95 -22.12
N GLU A 111 -19.25 27.23 -22.89
CA GLU A 111 -19.30 26.95 -24.33
C GLU A 111 -18.10 27.55 -25.07
N GLY A 112 -17.54 26.82 -26.02
CA GLY A 112 -16.34 27.23 -26.76
C GLY A 112 -15.02 27.08 -26.02
N THR A 113 -15.02 26.54 -24.81
CA THR A 113 -13.81 26.22 -24.05
C THR A 113 -13.63 24.72 -23.88
N MET A 114 -12.43 24.27 -23.45
CA MET A 114 -12.17 22.88 -23.08
C MET A 114 -13.04 22.39 -21.90
N PHE A 115 -13.72 23.27 -21.21
CA PHE A 115 -14.60 22.99 -20.06
C PHE A 115 -16.08 23.00 -20.45
N ALA A 116 -16.42 23.09 -21.73
CA ALA A 116 -17.80 23.07 -22.19
C ALA A 116 -18.55 21.89 -21.56
N SER A 117 -19.63 22.19 -20.84
CA SER A 117 -20.36 21.22 -20.04
C SER A 117 -21.86 21.44 -20.22
N PRO A 118 -22.57 20.51 -20.88
CA PRO A 118 -24.02 20.58 -21.00
C PRO A 118 -24.69 20.33 -19.65
N VAL A 119 -25.70 21.11 -19.33
CA VAL A 119 -26.51 21.02 -18.10
C VAL A 119 -27.87 20.43 -18.45
N TYR A 120 -28.18 19.27 -17.86
CA TYR A 120 -29.44 18.56 -18.07
C TYR A 120 -30.37 18.62 -16.86
N ILE A 121 -29.79 18.75 -15.67
CA ILE A 121 -30.53 18.78 -14.41
C ILE A 121 -29.99 19.86 -13.49
N ASP A 122 -30.82 20.31 -12.57
CA ASP A 122 -30.45 21.26 -11.52
C ASP A 122 -30.69 20.68 -10.12
N PHE A 123 -30.01 21.23 -9.15
CA PHE A 123 -30.22 20.95 -7.73
C PHE A 123 -30.80 22.19 -7.06
N PHE A 124 -32.14 22.21 -6.92
CA PHE A 124 -32.89 23.35 -6.36
C PHE A 124 -32.56 24.68 -7.05
N GLY A 125 -32.49 24.69 -8.38
CA GLY A 125 -32.20 25.87 -9.20
C GLY A 125 -30.71 26.18 -9.39
N ILE A 126 -29.81 25.38 -8.81
CA ILE A 126 -28.36 25.46 -9.04
C ILE A 126 -28.00 24.45 -10.15
N PRO A 127 -27.38 24.89 -11.27
CA PRO A 127 -27.02 23.99 -12.36
C PRO A 127 -26.08 22.88 -11.91
N LEU A 128 -26.41 21.63 -12.19
CA LEU A 128 -25.55 20.49 -11.95
C LEU A 128 -24.77 20.17 -13.22
N ILE A 129 -23.46 20.32 -13.17
CA ILE A 129 -22.57 19.84 -14.21
C ILE A 129 -22.47 18.33 -14.09
N SER A 130 -23.19 17.61 -14.95
CA SER A 130 -23.20 16.14 -14.94
C SER A 130 -21.86 15.61 -15.45
N MET A 131 -21.20 14.83 -14.63
CA MET A 131 -19.93 14.17 -14.93
C MET A 131 -20.11 12.65 -14.81
N ASP A 132 -19.32 11.89 -15.54
CA ASP A 132 -19.15 10.46 -15.27
C ASP A 132 -18.10 10.30 -14.18
N TYR A 133 -18.56 9.91 -12.99
CA TYR A 133 -17.68 9.72 -11.85
C TYR A 133 -17.21 8.26 -11.70
N THR A 134 -17.78 7.32 -12.44
CA THR A 134 -17.25 5.96 -12.53
C THR A 134 -15.80 5.99 -12.98
N SER A 135 -14.98 5.11 -12.43
CA SER A 135 -13.54 5.04 -12.74
C SER A 135 -12.71 6.28 -12.35
N THR A 136 -13.29 7.30 -11.72
CA THR A 136 -12.55 8.50 -11.33
C THR A 136 -11.81 8.33 -9.99
N VAL A 137 -10.74 9.10 -9.82
CA VAL A 137 -9.86 9.04 -8.64
C VAL A 137 -9.95 10.31 -7.80
N ILE A 138 -9.69 11.43 -8.44
CA ILE A 138 -9.45 12.70 -7.72
C ILE A 138 -10.70 13.23 -7.02
N PRO A 139 -11.90 13.25 -7.67
CA PRO A 139 -13.10 13.78 -7.04
C PRO A 139 -13.46 13.10 -5.72
N VAL A 140 -13.44 11.76 -5.68
CA VAL A 140 -13.84 11.01 -4.47
C VAL A 140 -12.92 11.31 -3.28
N ILE A 141 -11.62 11.44 -3.50
CA ILE A 141 -10.64 11.73 -2.44
C ILE A 141 -10.95 13.09 -1.78
N PHE A 142 -11.22 14.11 -2.60
CA PHE A 142 -11.56 15.44 -2.08
C PHE A 142 -12.93 15.48 -1.40
N ILE A 143 -13.94 14.78 -1.94
CA ILE A 143 -15.28 14.70 -1.31
C ILE A 143 -15.18 14.00 0.05
N VAL A 144 -14.45 12.89 0.15
CA VAL A 144 -14.24 12.17 1.41
C VAL A 144 -13.45 13.02 2.42
N TYR A 145 -12.44 13.76 1.96
CA TYR A 145 -11.72 14.70 2.82
C TYR A 145 -12.66 15.78 3.38
N PHE A 146 -13.50 16.38 2.53
CA PHE A 146 -14.50 17.36 2.95
C PHE A 146 -15.51 16.74 3.92
N ALA A 147 -16.03 15.55 3.62
CA ALA A 147 -16.95 14.81 4.47
C ALA A 147 -16.34 14.52 5.85
N SER A 148 -15.03 14.25 5.94
CA SER A 148 -14.35 14.06 7.23
C SER A 148 -14.36 15.32 8.11
N LYS A 149 -14.34 16.51 7.50
CA LYS A 149 -14.47 17.78 8.22
C LYS A 149 -15.92 18.02 8.68
N CYS A 150 -16.88 17.69 7.83
CA CYS A 150 -18.31 17.77 8.17
C CYS A 150 -18.64 16.81 9.32
N GLU A 151 -18.19 15.56 9.29
CA GLU A 151 -18.41 14.59 10.36
C GLU A 151 -17.84 15.09 11.70
N LYS A 152 -16.60 15.61 11.69
CA LYS A 152 -15.98 16.18 12.90
C LYS A 152 -16.77 17.37 13.44
N LEU A 153 -17.35 18.20 12.57
CA LEU A 153 -18.19 19.34 12.98
C LEU A 153 -19.49 18.84 13.60
N PHE A 154 -20.21 17.95 12.94
CA PHE A 154 -21.49 17.42 13.41
C PHE A 154 -21.34 16.60 14.68
N ASN A 155 -20.24 15.87 14.86
CA ASN A 155 -19.94 15.17 16.11
C ASN A 155 -19.84 16.11 17.33
N LYS A 156 -19.53 17.41 17.13
CA LYS A 156 -19.48 18.39 18.21
C LYS A 156 -20.86 18.98 18.54
N TRP A 157 -21.75 19.05 17.56
CA TRP A 157 -23.04 19.74 17.71
C TRP A 157 -24.18 18.80 18.08
N ILE A 158 -24.10 17.53 17.65
CA ILE A 158 -25.20 16.57 17.83
C ILE A 158 -25.05 15.87 19.18
N PRO A 159 -26.13 15.78 19.99
CA PRO A 159 -26.14 15.04 21.26
C PRO A 159 -25.84 13.54 21.05
N ASP A 160 -25.16 12.93 22.03
CA ASP A 160 -24.69 11.53 21.93
C ASP A 160 -25.82 10.55 21.67
N LEU A 161 -27.01 10.78 22.23
CA LEU A 161 -28.20 9.93 22.08
C LEU A 161 -28.57 9.66 20.62
N VAL A 162 -28.35 10.61 19.72
CA VAL A 162 -28.78 10.55 18.31
C VAL A 162 -27.63 10.60 17.31
N LYS A 163 -26.37 10.69 17.78
CA LYS A 163 -25.17 10.75 16.93
C LYS A 163 -25.06 9.60 15.95
N PHE A 164 -25.47 8.40 16.36
CA PHE A 164 -25.29 7.18 15.59
C PHE A 164 -25.82 7.31 14.16
N PHE A 165 -26.99 7.92 13.96
CA PHE A 165 -27.63 8.07 12.65
C PHE A 165 -27.66 9.51 12.14
N PHE A 166 -27.77 10.54 13.01
CA PHE A 166 -27.83 11.93 12.54
C PHE A 166 -26.49 12.41 12.00
N VAL A 167 -25.36 12.01 12.59
CA VAL A 167 -24.03 12.44 12.10
C VAL A 167 -23.76 11.93 10.68
N PRO A 168 -23.87 10.62 10.38
CA PRO A 168 -23.68 10.16 9.00
C PRO A 168 -24.72 10.73 8.04
N MET A 169 -25.99 10.88 8.44
CA MET A 169 -27.04 11.45 7.63
C MET A 169 -26.69 12.90 7.19
N LEU A 170 -26.37 13.77 8.15
CA LEU A 170 -26.02 15.17 7.84
C LEU A 170 -24.69 15.27 7.09
N THR A 171 -23.74 14.40 7.37
CA THR A 171 -22.47 14.35 6.64
C THR A 171 -22.72 14.06 5.16
N LEU A 172 -23.54 13.06 4.83
CA LEU A 172 -23.90 12.73 3.45
C LEU A 172 -24.71 13.83 2.79
N LEU A 173 -25.75 14.38 3.48
CA LEU A 173 -26.62 15.43 2.95
C LEU A 173 -25.89 16.75 2.67
N VAL A 174 -24.78 17.02 3.33
CA VAL A 174 -23.97 18.23 3.07
C VAL A 174 -22.82 17.92 2.12
N ALA A 175 -22.08 16.82 2.34
CA ALA A 175 -20.89 16.55 1.57
C ALA A 175 -21.17 16.17 0.11
N LEU A 176 -22.26 15.47 -0.17
CA LEU A 176 -22.58 15.05 -1.55
C LEU A 176 -23.08 16.17 -2.43
N PRO A 177 -24.05 17.02 -2.03
CA PRO A 177 -24.41 18.18 -2.85
C PRO A 177 -23.22 19.10 -3.13
N VAL A 178 -22.41 19.43 -2.11
CA VAL A 178 -21.19 20.22 -2.31
C VAL A 178 -20.19 19.46 -3.19
N GLY A 179 -20.12 18.14 -3.03
CA GLY A 179 -19.34 17.24 -3.86
C GLY A 179 -19.70 17.33 -5.34
N PHE A 180 -20.98 17.20 -5.67
CA PHE A 180 -21.45 17.20 -7.06
C PHE A 180 -21.50 18.62 -7.68
N LEU A 181 -21.85 19.63 -6.91
CA LEU A 181 -21.98 21.00 -7.43
C LEU A 181 -20.63 21.72 -7.58
N LEU A 182 -19.65 21.42 -6.71
CA LEU A 182 -18.40 22.18 -6.64
C LEU A 182 -17.16 21.29 -6.75
N ILE A 183 -16.99 20.36 -5.83
CA ILE A 183 -15.73 19.61 -5.70
C ILE A 183 -15.50 18.72 -6.94
N GLY A 184 -16.52 17.99 -7.39
CA GLY A 184 -16.45 17.10 -8.53
C GLY A 184 -16.07 17.82 -9.83
N PRO A 185 -16.83 18.82 -10.27
CA PRO A 185 -16.49 19.60 -11.47
C PRO A 185 -15.10 20.26 -11.39
N VAL A 186 -14.76 20.91 -10.27
CA VAL A 186 -13.44 21.54 -10.09
C VAL A 186 -12.32 20.51 -10.15
N ALA A 187 -12.48 19.36 -9.48
CA ALA A 187 -11.49 18.28 -9.49
C ALA A 187 -11.35 17.67 -10.90
N THR A 188 -12.45 17.48 -11.62
CA THR A 188 -12.43 16.94 -12.98
C THR A 188 -11.79 17.92 -13.96
N PHE A 189 -12.12 19.21 -13.87
CA PHE A 189 -11.47 20.24 -14.69
C PHE A 189 -9.97 20.35 -14.39
N GLY A 190 -9.60 20.32 -13.10
CA GLY A 190 -8.21 20.28 -12.68
C GLY A 190 -7.48 19.05 -13.26
N SER A 191 -8.12 17.90 -13.25
CA SER A 191 -7.58 16.66 -13.85
C SER A 191 -7.36 16.79 -15.36
N LYS A 192 -8.31 17.42 -16.09
CA LYS A 192 -8.14 17.70 -17.53
C LYS A 192 -6.96 18.62 -17.79
N ILE A 193 -6.81 19.70 -17.04
CA ILE A 193 -5.67 20.63 -17.18
C ILE A 193 -4.35 19.90 -16.96
N ILE A 194 -4.27 19.06 -15.93
CA ILE A 194 -3.06 18.27 -15.64
C ILE A 194 -2.77 17.34 -16.82
N ALA A 195 -3.76 16.58 -17.30
CA ALA A 195 -3.59 15.65 -18.40
C ALA A 195 -3.12 16.35 -19.69
N GLU A 196 -3.76 17.44 -20.08
CA GLU A 196 -3.39 18.25 -21.26
C GLU A 196 -1.97 18.84 -21.14
N THR A 197 -1.63 19.37 -19.96
CA THR A 197 -0.32 19.96 -19.70
C THR A 197 0.78 18.89 -19.83
N VAL A 198 0.55 17.72 -19.27
CA VAL A 198 1.50 16.60 -19.28
C VAL A 198 1.69 16.07 -20.71
N ILE A 199 0.61 15.97 -21.48
CA ILE A 199 0.68 15.60 -22.92
C ILE A 199 1.44 16.66 -23.71
N ALA A 200 1.17 17.94 -23.50
CA ALA A 200 1.87 19.03 -24.19
C ALA A 200 3.40 19.02 -23.93
N ILE A 201 3.81 18.78 -22.69
CA ILE A 201 5.23 18.63 -22.33
C ILE A 201 5.85 17.43 -23.05
N ARG A 202 5.14 16.30 -23.08
CA ARG A 202 5.59 15.11 -23.79
C ARG A 202 5.72 15.34 -25.28
N ASP A 203 4.75 16.00 -25.89
CA ASP A 203 4.70 16.21 -27.34
C ASP A 203 5.83 17.13 -27.84
N PHE A 204 6.42 17.96 -26.97
CA PHE A 204 7.63 18.72 -27.29
C PHE A 204 8.81 17.79 -27.66
N SER A 205 9.02 16.68 -26.92
CA SER A 205 10.00 15.64 -27.24
C SER A 205 9.65 14.33 -26.54
N PRO A 206 8.87 13.44 -27.17
CA PRO A 206 8.45 12.18 -26.56
C PRO A 206 9.62 11.30 -26.11
N MET A 207 10.70 11.28 -26.90
CA MET A 207 11.91 10.53 -26.57
C MET A 207 12.61 11.06 -25.31
N LEU A 208 12.73 12.40 -25.18
CA LEU A 208 13.38 13.02 -24.03
C LEU A 208 12.50 12.84 -22.77
N ALA A 209 11.19 13.05 -22.89
CA ALA A 209 10.25 12.83 -21.80
C ALA A 209 10.29 11.38 -21.30
N GLY A 210 10.27 10.43 -22.24
CA GLY A 210 10.39 9.01 -21.91
C GLY A 210 11.72 8.65 -21.24
N ALA A 211 12.82 9.22 -21.72
CA ALA A 211 14.14 9.02 -21.12
C ALA A 211 14.21 9.57 -19.69
N VAL A 212 13.65 10.76 -19.43
CA VAL A 212 13.62 11.37 -18.09
C VAL A 212 12.77 10.52 -17.13
N VAL A 213 11.57 10.11 -17.53
CA VAL A 213 10.73 9.24 -16.72
C VAL A 213 11.44 7.93 -16.42
N GLY A 214 12.00 7.27 -17.43
CA GLY A 214 12.73 6.01 -17.25
C GLY A 214 13.97 6.14 -16.37
N LEU A 215 14.71 7.24 -16.46
CA LEU A 215 15.90 7.49 -15.64
C LEU A 215 15.56 7.74 -14.18
N THR A 216 14.49 8.50 -13.93
CA THR A 216 14.15 9.00 -12.59
C THR A 216 13.22 8.06 -11.80
N TRP A 217 12.50 7.17 -12.47
CA TRP A 217 11.47 6.34 -11.85
C TRP A 217 11.98 5.55 -10.64
N GLN A 218 13.13 4.88 -10.77
CA GLN A 218 13.68 4.10 -9.65
C GLN A 218 14.09 4.99 -8.47
N ILE A 219 14.48 6.22 -8.72
CA ILE A 219 14.77 7.21 -7.68
C ILE A 219 13.46 7.60 -6.97
N LEU A 220 12.39 7.83 -7.74
CA LEU A 220 11.05 8.11 -7.19
C LEU A 220 10.52 6.94 -6.35
N VAL A 221 10.81 5.69 -6.75
CA VAL A 221 10.42 4.49 -5.99
C VAL A 221 11.11 4.47 -4.62
N ILE A 222 12.43 4.77 -4.54
CA ILE A 222 13.16 4.81 -3.27
C ILE A 222 12.53 5.77 -2.25
N PHE A 223 12.07 6.93 -2.72
CA PHE A 223 11.45 7.94 -1.86
C PHE A 223 9.94 7.77 -1.73
N GLY A 224 9.34 6.72 -2.31
CA GLY A 224 7.90 6.53 -2.35
C GLY A 224 7.14 7.56 -3.20
N LEU A 225 7.84 8.47 -3.88
CA LEU A 225 7.26 9.58 -4.65
C LEU A 225 6.49 9.12 -5.91
N HIS A 226 6.81 7.92 -6.42
CA HIS A 226 6.10 7.31 -7.57
C HIS A 226 4.60 7.15 -7.33
N TRP A 227 4.16 7.01 -6.09
CA TRP A 227 2.75 6.97 -5.71
C TRP A 227 1.98 8.23 -6.09
N GLY A 228 2.64 9.40 -6.05
CA GLY A 228 2.04 10.66 -6.46
C GLY A 228 1.67 10.72 -7.95
N PHE A 229 2.29 9.88 -8.79
CA PHE A 229 2.03 9.82 -10.22
C PHE A 229 0.95 8.80 -10.61
N ILE A 230 0.62 7.86 -9.73
CA ILE A 230 -0.42 6.85 -10.01
C ILE A 230 -1.79 7.47 -10.33
N PRO A 231 -2.30 8.48 -9.60
CA PRO A 231 -3.54 9.17 -9.97
C PRO A 231 -3.49 9.81 -11.36
N VAL A 232 -2.33 10.38 -11.74
CA VAL A 232 -2.16 11.01 -13.07
C VAL A 232 -2.23 9.95 -14.16
N TYR A 233 -1.54 8.84 -14.00
CA TYR A 233 -1.57 7.70 -14.90
C TYR A 233 -3.01 7.15 -15.09
N ILE A 234 -3.72 6.89 -13.98
CA ILE A 234 -5.10 6.41 -14.04
C ILE A 234 -6.00 7.43 -14.73
N ASN A 235 -5.85 8.71 -14.39
CA ASN A 235 -6.61 9.80 -15.01
C ASN A 235 -6.37 9.89 -16.52
N ASN A 236 -5.13 9.73 -16.99
CA ASN A 236 -4.82 9.74 -18.42
C ASN A 236 -5.57 8.63 -19.16
N ILE A 237 -5.57 7.40 -18.64
CA ILE A 237 -6.31 6.29 -19.25
C ILE A 237 -7.81 6.58 -19.27
N MET A 238 -8.37 7.10 -18.17
CA MET A 238 -9.80 7.37 -18.06
C MET A 238 -10.26 8.55 -18.94
N THR A 239 -9.43 9.59 -19.05
CA THR A 239 -9.79 10.82 -19.78
C THR A 239 -9.48 10.72 -21.28
N ASN A 240 -8.32 10.14 -21.62
CA ASN A 240 -7.81 10.13 -23.00
C ASN A 240 -7.92 8.75 -23.68
N GLY A 241 -8.34 7.71 -22.94
CA GLY A 241 -8.35 6.32 -23.41
C GLY A 241 -6.98 5.65 -23.42
N PHE A 242 -5.92 6.36 -23.07
CA PHE A 242 -4.56 5.82 -22.97
C PHE A 242 -3.67 6.66 -22.04
N ASP A 243 -2.61 6.04 -21.52
CA ASP A 243 -1.47 6.74 -20.95
C ASP A 243 -0.22 6.53 -21.83
N ALA A 244 0.49 7.60 -22.06
CA ALA A 244 1.75 7.59 -22.82
C ALA A 244 2.86 8.35 -22.07
N VAL A 245 2.54 8.95 -20.95
CA VAL A 245 3.44 9.82 -20.19
C VAL A 245 4.19 9.05 -19.14
N MET A 246 3.47 8.23 -18.39
CA MET A 246 4.08 7.42 -17.33
C MET A 246 4.60 6.08 -17.83
N MET A 247 4.07 5.59 -18.96
CA MET A 247 4.45 4.28 -19.50
C MET A 247 5.95 4.02 -19.70
N PRO A 248 6.81 5.00 -19.95
CA PRO A 248 8.26 4.77 -19.98
C PRO A 248 8.85 4.15 -18.70
N PHE A 249 8.18 4.25 -17.55
CA PHE A 249 8.62 3.57 -16.31
C PHE A 249 8.61 2.03 -16.46
N PHE A 250 7.79 1.51 -17.36
CA PHE A 250 7.70 0.07 -17.61
C PHE A 250 9.05 -0.57 -17.91
N ALA A 251 9.94 0.14 -18.62
CA ALA A 251 11.30 -0.30 -18.88
C ALA A 251 12.13 -0.51 -17.59
N CYS A 252 11.88 0.29 -16.54
CA CYS A 252 12.67 0.29 -15.30
C CYS A 252 12.53 -1.02 -14.53
N THR A 253 11.34 -1.60 -14.53
CA THR A 253 11.03 -2.89 -13.89
C THR A 253 11.92 -3.99 -14.44
N PHE A 254 12.04 -4.07 -15.75
CA PHE A 254 12.83 -5.08 -16.44
C PHE A 254 14.34 -4.76 -16.41
N ALA A 255 14.72 -3.47 -16.39
CA ALA A 255 16.10 -3.07 -16.15
C ALA A 255 16.61 -3.59 -14.81
N THR A 256 15.83 -3.39 -13.74
CA THR A 256 16.14 -3.85 -12.40
C THR A 256 16.30 -5.37 -12.35
N SER A 257 15.36 -6.11 -12.93
CA SER A 257 15.41 -7.58 -13.00
C SER A 257 16.65 -8.08 -13.76
N ALA A 258 16.99 -7.46 -14.88
CA ALA A 258 18.17 -7.83 -15.68
C ALA A 258 19.48 -7.57 -14.94
N VAL A 259 19.57 -6.48 -14.18
CA VAL A 259 20.73 -6.18 -13.31
C VAL A 259 20.88 -7.27 -12.25
N VAL A 260 19.78 -7.66 -11.58
CA VAL A 260 19.80 -8.73 -10.57
C VAL A 260 20.23 -10.06 -11.17
N LEU A 261 19.73 -10.41 -12.37
CA LEU A 261 20.13 -11.61 -13.08
C LEU A 261 21.64 -11.62 -13.41
N ALA A 262 22.18 -10.51 -13.87
CA ALA A 262 23.61 -10.37 -14.16
C ALA A 262 24.47 -10.53 -12.89
N ILE A 263 24.02 -9.97 -11.76
CA ILE A 263 24.68 -10.13 -10.46
C ILE A 263 24.65 -11.60 -10.05
N PHE A 264 23.50 -12.28 -10.16
CA PHE A 264 23.35 -13.71 -9.86
C PHE A 264 24.37 -14.58 -10.58
N LEU A 265 24.58 -14.34 -11.87
CA LEU A 265 25.52 -15.11 -12.67
C LEU A 265 26.99 -14.82 -12.36
N LYS A 266 27.28 -13.63 -11.86
CA LYS A 266 28.66 -13.15 -11.69
C LYS A 266 29.17 -13.22 -10.26
N THR A 267 28.28 -13.14 -9.27
CA THR A 267 28.67 -13.16 -7.85
C THR A 267 29.08 -14.54 -7.36
N LYS A 268 30.13 -14.56 -6.54
CA LYS A 268 30.58 -15.74 -5.79
C LYS A 268 30.07 -15.74 -4.32
N ASP A 269 29.51 -14.64 -3.86
CA ASP A 269 28.92 -14.54 -2.53
C ASP A 269 27.60 -15.35 -2.49
N LYS A 270 27.58 -16.43 -1.71
CA LYS A 270 26.42 -17.32 -1.60
C LYS A 270 25.16 -16.60 -1.14
N LYS A 271 25.28 -15.76 -0.11
CA LYS A 271 24.15 -15.00 0.46
C LYS A 271 23.54 -14.05 -0.56
N LEU A 272 24.38 -13.28 -1.26
CA LEU A 272 23.93 -12.40 -2.34
C LEU A 272 23.26 -13.19 -3.47
N LYS A 273 23.82 -14.35 -3.82
CA LYS A 273 23.29 -15.22 -4.87
C LYS A 273 21.91 -15.79 -4.52
N GLU A 274 21.70 -16.21 -3.27
CA GLU A 274 20.41 -16.70 -2.77
C GLU A 274 19.33 -15.60 -2.82
N MET A 275 19.69 -14.35 -2.53
CA MET A 275 18.78 -13.23 -2.63
C MET A 275 18.39 -12.86 -4.07
N CYS A 276 19.24 -13.15 -5.07
CA CYS A 276 19.00 -12.71 -6.44
C CYS A 276 17.80 -13.40 -7.10
N ILE A 277 17.58 -14.71 -6.88
CA ILE A 277 16.52 -15.46 -7.57
C ILE A 277 15.13 -14.96 -7.20
N PRO A 278 14.73 -14.86 -5.90
CA PRO A 278 13.42 -14.35 -5.56
C PRO A 278 13.23 -12.89 -6.01
N ASN A 279 14.29 -12.07 -5.92
CA ASN A 279 14.23 -10.68 -6.35
C ASN A 279 14.15 -10.50 -7.87
N PHE A 280 14.75 -11.38 -8.65
CA PHE A 280 14.58 -11.44 -10.10
C PHE A 280 13.13 -11.77 -10.48
N ILE A 281 12.57 -12.82 -9.86
CA ILE A 281 11.19 -13.25 -10.11
C ILE A 281 10.21 -12.14 -9.71
N SER A 282 10.37 -11.58 -8.51
CA SER A 282 9.55 -10.46 -8.02
C SER A 282 9.61 -9.26 -8.97
N GLY A 283 10.80 -8.91 -9.46
CA GLY A 283 10.99 -7.83 -10.41
C GLY A 283 10.31 -8.08 -11.76
N ILE A 284 10.38 -9.29 -12.32
CA ILE A 284 9.64 -9.64 -13.55
C ILE A 284 8.12 -9.49 -13.35
N PHE A 285 7.62 -9.76 -12.16
CA PHE A 285 6.21 -9.58 -11.80
C PHE A 285 5.85 -8.13 -11.39
N GLY A 286 6.80 -7.20 -11.47
CA GLY A 286 6.53 -5.78 -11.29
C GLY A 286 6.85 -5.22 -9.91
N VAL A 287 7.29 -6.05 -8.96
CA VAL A 287 7.64 -5.62 -7.59
C VAL A 287 9.16 -5.49 -7.51
N THR A 288 9.65 -4.26 -7.61
CA THR A 288 11.10 -3.96 -7.71
C THR A 288 11.73 -3.54 -6.39
N GLU A 289 10.95 -3.15 -5.39
CA GLU A 289 11.40 -2.63 -4.11
C GLU A 289 12.36 -3.58 -3.39
N PRO A 290 12.10 -4.91 -3.27
CA PRO A 290 13.02 -5.83 -2.62
C PRO A 290 14.38 -5.91 -3.33
N ALA A 291 14.39 -5.87 -4.67
CA ALA A 291 15.62 -5.84 -5.45
C ALA A 291 16.39 -4.53 -5.25
N ILE A 292 15.68 -3.40 -5.25
CA ILE A 292 16.28 -2.07 -5.06
C ILE A 292 16.93 -1.97 -3.69
N TYR A 293 16.18 -2.23 -2.62
CA TYR A 293 16.67 -2.08 -1.24
C TYR A 293 17.64 -3.18 -0.83
N GLY A 294 17.35 -4.44 -1.21
CA GLY A 294 18.14 -5.61 -0.79
C GLY A 294 19.45 -5.78 -1.56
N ILE A 295 19.50 -5.40 -2.83
CA ILE A 295 20.64 -5.70 -3.72
C ILE A 295 21.25 -4.45 -4.35
N LEU A 296 20.44 -3.63 -5.06
CA LEU A 296 20.97 -2.61 -5.95
C LEU A 296 21.54 -1.41 -5.18
N LEU A 297 20.81 -0.88 -4.21
CA LEU A 297 21.23 0.27 -3.38
C LEU A 297 22.50 -0.02 -2.56
N PRO A 298 22.61 -1.15 -1.82
CA PRO A 298 23.83 -1.50 -1.11
C PRO A 298 25.06 -1.57 -2.01
N LEU A 299 24.88 -2.01 -3.25
CA LEU A 299 25.95 -2.12 -4.24
C LEU A 299 26.21 -0.82 -5.01
N LYS A 300 25.34 0.18 -4.93
CA LYS A 300 25.37 1.51 -5.56
C LYS A 300 25.47 1.50 -7.10
N LYS A 301 26.56 0.93 -7.67
CA LYS A 301 26.75 0.87 -9.15
C LYS A 301 25.62 0.15 -9.88
N PRO A 302 25.15 -1.04 -9.44
CA PRO A 302 24.01 -1.70 -10.06
C PRO A 302 22.74 -0.84 -10.07
N PHE A 303 22.49 -0.06 -9.03
CA PHE A 303 21.36 0.88 -8.99
C PHE A 303 21.46 1.93 -10.10
N ILE A 304 22.62 2.56 -10.23
CA ILE A 304 22.86 3.56 -11.30
C ILE A 304 22.68 2.93 -12.68
N ILE A 305 23.14 1.68 -12.87
CA ILE A 305 22.98 0.96 -14.16
C ILE A 305 21.50 0.72 -14.45
N SER A 306 20.70 0.33 -13.45
CA SER A 306 19.26 0.14 -13.66
C SER A 306 18.55 1.44 -14.04
N CYS A 307 18.93 2.58 -13.43
CA CYS A 307 18.40 3.89 -13.80
C CYS A 307 18.79 4.29 -15.24
N ILE A 308 20.05 4.11 -15.62
CA ILE A 308 20.53 4.44 -16.98
C ILE A 308 19.84 3.56 -18.02
N ALA A 309 19.77 2.25 -17.79
CA ALA A 309 19.09 1.33 -18.70
C ALA A 309 17.59 1.63 -18.80
N GLY A 310 16.95 1.95 -17.67
CA GLY A 310 15.57 2.42 -17.62
C GLY A 310 15.37 3.70 -18.44
N GLY A 311 16.30 4.64 -18.34
CA GLY A 311 16.28 5.88 -19.14
C GLY A 311 16.41 5.63 -20.65
N ILE A 312 17.28 4.70 -21.07
CA ILE A 312 17.42 4.32 -22.48
C ILE A 312 16.14 3.63 -22.98
N GLY A 313 15.62 2.67 -22.21
CA GLY A 313 14.37 1.99 -22.55
C GLY A 313 13.16 2.94 -22.57
N GLY A 314 13.09 3.85 -21.61
CA GLY A 314 12.06 4.89 -21.58
C GLY A 314 12.15 5.84 -22.77
N GLY A 315 13.38 6.22 -23.18
CA GLY A 315 13.62 7.00 -24.40
C GLY A 315 13.17 6.25 -25.65
N PHE A 316 13.45 4.94 -25.75
CA PHE A 316 12.95 4.11 -26.84
C PHE A 316 11.43 4.07 -26.88
N TYR A 317 10.75 3.90 -25.73
CA TYR A 317 9.31 3.94 -25.65
C TYR A 317 8.74 5.31 -26.05
N GLY A 318 9.37 6.39 -25.62
CA GLY A 318 9.02 7.73 -26.07
C GLY A 318 9.16 7.91 -27.58
N PHE A 319 10.29 7.47 -28.16
CA PHE A 319 10.53 7.51 -29.60
C PHE A 319 9.49 6.72 -30.41
N CYS A 320 9.11 5.52 -29.95
CA CYS A 320 8.09 4.69 -30.57
C CYS A 320 6.66 5.13 -30.27
N ASN A 321 6.46 6.21 -29.52
CA ASN A 321 5.14 6.71 -29.12
C ASN A 321 4.31 5.66 -28.35
N PHE A 322 4.98 4.89 -27.50
CA PHE A 322 4.41 3.79 -26.73
C PHE A 322 3.27 4.24 -25.81
N ARG A 323 2.20 3.45 -25.77
CA ARG A 323 0.97 3.76 -25.03
C ARG A 323 0.46 2.54 -24.27
N LYS A 324 -0.30 2.80 -23.22
CA LYS A 324 -1.10 1.80 -22.50
C LYS A 324 -2.56 2.20 -22.55
N PHE A 325 -3.42 1.26 -22.87
CA PHE A 325 -4.84 1.54 -23.19
C PHE A 325 -5.81 1.09 -22.09
N SER A 326 -5.39 0.24 -21.18
CA SER A 326 -6.25 -0.23 -20.10
C SER A 326 -5.46 -0.40 -18.81
N MET A 327 -6.17 -0.52 -17.69
CA MET A 327 -5.56 -0.96 -16.45
C MET A 327 -5.17 -2.43 -16.60
N GLY A 328 -3.92 -2.74 -16.27
CA GLY A 328 -3.34 -4.06 -16.38
C GLY A 328 -2.84 -4.59 -15.05
N GLY A 329 -2.24 -5.77 -15.10
CA GLY A 329 -1.48 -6.32 -13.99
C GLY A 329 -0.22 -5.51 -13.69
N MET A 330 0.79 -6.18 -13.13
CA MET A 330 2.10 -5.61 -12.89
C MET A 330 3.16 -6.40 -13.65
N GLY A 331 4.27 -5.75 -14.00
CA GLY A 331 5.38 -6.39 -14.69
C GLY A 331 4.93 -7.06 -16.00
N ILE A 332 5.29 -8.33 -16.20
CA ILE A 332 4.96 -9.05 -17.44
C ILE A 332 3.44 -9.21 -17.66
N PHE A 333 2.66 -9.24 -16.59
CA PHE A 333 1.19 -9.32 -16.67
C PHE A 333 0.53 -8.01 -17.10
N GLU A 334 1.30 -6.95 -17.27
CA GLU A 334 0.84 -5.66 -17.80
C GLU A 334 0.78 -5.64 -19.34
N LEU A 335 1.48 -6.57 -20.01
CA LEU A 335 1.58 -6.62 -21.46
C LEU A 335 0.23 -6.64 -22.19
N PRO A 336 -0.80 -7.40 -21.76
CA PRO A 336 -2.09 -7.37 -22.43
C PRO A 336 -2.76 -5.99 -22.45
N ALA A 337 -2.47 -5.13 -21.48
CA ALA A 337 -2.99 -3.77 -21.43
C ALA A 337 -2.39 -2.82 -22.49
N MET A 338 -1.34 -3.27 -23.20
CA MET A 338 -0.71 -2.57 -24.31
C MET A 338 -1.35 -2.89 -25.67
N ILE A 339 -2.29 -3.84 -25.73
CA ILE A 339 -3.06 -4.15 -26.95
C ILE A 339 -3.99 -2.96 -27.23
N GLU A 340 -4.00 -2.50 -28.46
CA GLU A 340 -4.84 -1.38 -28.87
C GLU A 340 -6.33 -1.76 -28.83
N PRO A 341 -7.25 -0.81 -28.64
CA PRO A 341 -8.69 -1.11 -28.55
C PRO A 341 -9.29 -1.77 -29.81
N ASP A 342 -8.64 -1.60 -30.96
CA ASP A 342 -9.00 -2.26 -32.21
C ASP A 342 -8.42 -3.69 -32.36
N GLY A 343 -7.71 -4.18 -31.34
CA GLY A 343 -7.05 -5.49 -31.33
C GLY A 343 -5.69 -5.50 -32.01
N SER A 344 -5.16 -4.36 -32.46
CA SER A 344 -3.83 -4.24 -33.05
C SER A 344 -2.72 -4.60 -32.05
N MET A 345 -1.73 -5.37 -32.53
CA MET A 345 -0.58 -5.84 -31.74
C MET A 345 0.67 -4.95 -31.92
N GLY A 346 0.57 -3.84 -32.66
CA GLY A 346 1.70 -2.98 -32.95
C GLY A 346 2.36 -2.44 -31.70
N ASN A 347 1.57 -1.88 -30.80
CA ASN A 347 2.04 -1.31 -29.55
C ASN A 347 2.56 -2.39 -28.57
N LEU A 348 1.95 -3.58 -28.54
CA LEU A 348 2.47 -4.73 -27.77
C LEU A 348 3.85 -5.18 -28.28
N THR A 349 4.08 -5.15 -29.60
CA THR A 349 5.39 -5.46 -30.18
C THR A 349 6.44 -4.46 -29.73
N VAL A 350 6.10 -3.16 -29.68
CA VAL A 350 6.97 -2.11 -29.13
C VAL A 350 7.26 -2.37 -27.65
N ALA A 351 6.26 -2.78 -26.87
CA ALA A 351 6.46 -3.12 -25.45
C ALA A 351 7.51 -4.23 -25.29
N ILE A 352 7.37 -5.32 -26.03
CA ILE A 352 8.29 -6.48 -25.97
C ILE A 352 9.69 -6.07 -26.45
N ALA A 353 9.79 -5.32 -27.54
CA ALA A 353 11.07 -4.83 -28.06
C ALA A 353 11.80 -3.94 -27.03
N GLY A 354 11.07 -3.04 -26.38
CA GLY A 354 11.61 -2.18 -25.32
C GLY A 354 12.06 -2.95 -24.07
N ILE A 355 11.31 -3.97 -23.65
CA ILE A 355 11.73 -4.88 -22.58
C ILE A 355 13.07 -5.54 -22.95
N LEU A 356 13.12 -6.17 -24.10
CA LEU A 356 14.33 -6.89 -24.55
C LEU A 356 15.54 -5.95 -24.66
N LEU A 357 15.36 -4.79 -25.28
CA LEU A 357 16.41 -3.77 -25.40
C LEU A 357 16.93 -3.36 -24.02
N THR A 358 16.03 -3.02 -23.12
CA THR A 358 16.38 -2.55 -21.78
C THR A 358 17.07 -3.63 -20.96
N MET A 359 16.54 -4.86 -20.99
CA MET A 359 17.14 -6.00 -20.30
C MET A 359 18.54 -6.33 -20.82
N VAL A 360 18.74 -6.35 -22.14
CA VAL A 360 20.05 -6.61 -22.75
C VAL A 360 21.05 -5.53 -22.33
N ILE A 361 20.68 -4.26 -22.41
CA ILE A 361 21.57 -3.14 -22.01
C ILE A 361 21.93 -3.25 -20.53
N ALA A 362 20.93 -3.40 -19.65
CA ALA A 362 21.12 -3.52 -18.21
C ALA A 362 22.01 -4.72 -17.85
N PHE A 363 21.74 -5.87 -18.46
CA PHE A 363 22.51 -7.10 -18.27
C PHE A 363 23.97 -6.96 -18.71
N VAL A 364 24.20 -6.49 -19.96
CA VAL A 364 25.55 -6.38 -20.52
C VAL A 364 26.39 -5.36 -19.73
N ILE A 365 25.84 -4.18 -19.44
CA ILE A 365 26.57 -3.17 -18.66
C ILE A 365 26.91 -3.73 -17.26
N THR A 366 26.00 -4.45 -16.63
CA THR A 366 26.25 -5.07 -15.32
C THR A 366 27.30 -6.17 -15.43
N MET A 367 27.20 -7.03 -16.43
CA MET A 367 28.21 -8.10 -16.68
C MET A 367 29.62 -7.53 -16.88
N ILE A 368 29.76 -6.40 -17.53
CA ILE A 368 31.06 -5.75 -17.75
C ILE A 368 31.55 -5.04 -16.49
N SER A 369 30.68 -4.28 -15.83
CA SER A 369 31.07 -3.32 -14.80
C SER A 369 31.02 -3.87 -13.36
N PHE A 370 30.23 -4.90 -13.10
CA PHE A 370 30.12 -5.51 -11.78
C PHE A 370 31.39 -6.34 -11.48
N LYS A 371 32.02 -6.01 -10.37
CA LYS A 371 33.12 -6.80 -9.80
C LYS A 371 32.73 -7.21 -8.41
N ASP A 372 32.76 -8.49 -8.13
CA ASP A 372 32.62 -8.99 -6.77
C ASP A 372 33.72 -8.37 -5.91
N LYS A 373 33.34 -7.80 -4.76
CA LYS A 373 34.35 -7.46 -3.76
C LYS A 373 34.93 -8.79 -3.28
N ALA A 374 36.16 -9.11 -3.66
CA ALA A 374 36.88 -10.21 -3.06
C ALA A 374 36.81 -10.02 -1.54
N LYS A 375 36.11 -10.91 -0.83
CA LYS A 375 36.32 -11.05 0.60
C LYS A 375 37.78 -11.43 0.77
N ASN A 376 38.58 -10.52 1.28
CA ASN A 376 39.86 -10.90 1.88
C ASN A 376 39.54 -11.93 2.94
N THR A 377 39.96 -13.17 2.70
CA THR A 377 39.80 -14.34 3.56
C THR A 377 40.58 -14.23 4.87
N ASN A 378 40.91 -13.00 5.29
CA ASN A 378 41.70 -12.73 6.50
C ASN A 378 40.92 -12.00 7.62
N ASP A 379 39.60 -11.83 7.50
CA ASP A 379 38.79 -11.22 8.58
C ASP A 379 37.90 -12.24 9.31
N SER A 380 38.36 -13.49 9.42
CA SER A 380 37.72 -14.53 10.27
C SER A 380 38.41 -14.67 11.62
N ALA A 381 39.16 -13.69 12.09
CA ALA A 381 39.75 -13.67 13.42
C ALA A 381 40.12 -12.24 13.81
N ILE A 382 39.15 -11.45 14.20
CA ILE A 382 39.39 -10.34 15.09
C ILE A 382 38.36 -10.41 16.20
N GLU A 383 38.89 -10.91 17.29
CA GLU A 383 38.41 -10.83 18.64
C GLU A 383 37.89 -9.46 19.01
N ILE A 384 36.88 -9.52 19.84
CA ILE A 384 36.46 -8.47 20.74
C ILE A 384 37.67 -7.91 21.49
N GLN A 385 38.19 -6.75 21.12
CA GLN A 385 38.95 -5.91 22.04
C GLN A 385 38.34 -4.51 22.06
N LYS A 386 37.86 -4.15 23.26
CA LYS A 386 37.59 -2.82 23.72
C LYS A 386 38.78 -1.90 23.35
N ASN A 387 38.50 -0.80 22.73
CA ASN A 387 39.18 0.46 23.06
C ASN A 387 38.31 1.64 22.62
N GLU A 388 38.01 2.46 23.60
CA GLU A 388 37.51 3.82 23.48
C GLU A 388 38.49 4.66 22.64
N ILE A 389 37.99 5.38 21.64
CA ILE A 389 38.48 6.70 21.27
C ILE A 389 37.35 7.44 20.51
N THR A 390 36.99 8.54 21.10
CA THR A 390 36.11 9.62 20.61
C THR A 390 36.57 10.20 19.29
N THR A 391 35.62 10.39 18.35
CA THR A 391 35.37 11.68 17.69
C THR A 391 34.25 11.59 16.66
N ASP A 392 33.38 12.55 16.73
CA ASP A 392 32.17 12.86 15.95
C ASP A 392 32.17 12.54 14.45
N MET A 393 31.15 11.80 14.03
CA MET A 393 30.35 12.06 12.82
C MET A 393 29.04 11.25 12.91
N GLU A 394 27.91 11.93 12.93
CA GLU A 394 26.56 11.39 13.06
C GLU A 394 26.23 10.36 11.95
N LYS A 395 26.15 9.07 12.33
CA LYS A 395 25.37 8.06 11.62
C LYS A 395 23.98 8.04 12.23
N PRO A 396 22.88 7.90 11.43
CA PRO A 396 21.59 7.69 12.03
C PRO A 396 21.62 6.37 12.83
N LEU A 397 21.54 6.48 14.14
CA LEU A 397 21.38 5.35 15.04
C LEU A 397 20.02 4.70 14.77
N VAL A 398 20.01 3.48 14.23
CA VAL A 398 18.85 2.60 14.30
C VAL A 398 18.63 2.31 15.78
N LYS A 399 17.66 2.97 16.38
CA LYS A 399 17.32 2.79 17.79
C LYS A 399 16.58 1.46 17.92
N LYS A 400 17.22 0.45 18.53
CA LYS A 400 16.57 -0.81 18.88
C LYS A 400 15.97 -0.68 20.27
N THR A 401 14.69 -0.98 20.40
CA THR A 401 14.03 -1.12 21.70
C THR A 401 13.78 -2.60 21.96
N MET A 402 14.11 -3.07 23.14
CA MET A 402 14.07 -4.46 23.52
C MET A 402 12.96 -4.69 24.54
N LEU A 403 12.10 -5.68 24.26
CA LEU A 403 11.09 -6.16 25.18
C LEU A 403 11.59 -7.45 25.83
N ILE A 404 11.31 -7.59 27.13
CA ILE A 404 11.59 -8.83 27.87
C ILE A 404 10.37 -9.76 27.86
N ALA A 405 10.60 -11.03 28.09
CA ALA A 405 9.53 -12.02 28.21
C ALA A 405 8.64 -11.71 29.44
N PRO A 406 7.33 -11.66 29.26
CA PRO A 406 6.41 -11.39 30.37
C PRO A 406 6.22 -12.58 31.31
N VAL A 407 6.57 -13.79 30.92
CA VAL A 407 6.31 -15.01 31.70
C VAL A 407 7.28 -16.12 31.26
N ASP A 408 7.54 -17.09 32.16
CA ASP A 408 8.30 -18.31 31.83
C ASP A 408 7.47 -19.23 30.91
N GLY A 409 8.09 -19.79 29.88
CA GLY A 409 7.38 -20.71 29.03
C GLY A 409 8.10 -21.14 27.75
N LYS A 410 7.37 -21.87 26.91
CA LYS A 410 7.83 -22.27 25.57
C LYS A 410 7.41 -21.20 24.57
N VAL A 411 8.35 -20.76 23.75
CA VAL A 411 8.07 -19.81 22.68
C VAL A 411 7.39 -20.50 21.50
N ILE A 412 6.37 -19.88 20.95
CA ILE A 412 5.59 -20.35 19.79
C ILE A 412 5.57 -19.22 18.77
N ALA A 413 5.86 -19.53 17.49
CA ALA A 413 5.72 -18.56 16.42
C ALA A 413 4.25 -18.11 16.31
N LEU A 414 4.02 -16.83 16.00
CA LEU A 414 2.65 -16.31 15.98
C LEU A 414 1.77 -17.02 14.95
N CYS A 415 2.35 -17.46 13.83
CA CYS A 415 1.66 -18.25 12.79
C CYS A 415 1.20 -19.64 13.24
N ASP A 416 1.74 -20.16 14.34
CA ASP A 416 1.40 -21.49 14.88
C ASP A 416 0.33 -21.42 16.00
N VAL A 417 -0.12 -20.21 16.37
CA VAL A 417 -1.16 -19.98 17.39
C VAL A 417 -2.53 -20.42 16.85
N GLN A 418 -3.33 -21.05 17.68
CA GLN A 418 -4.66 -21.58 17.32
C GLN A 418 -5.76 -20.51 17.26
N ASP A 419 -5.43 -19.31 16.80
CA ASP A 419 -6.36 -18.20 16.61
C ASP A 419 -5.97 -17.43 15.34
N ASP A 420 -6.89 -17.35 14.38
CA ASP A 420 -6.66 -16.75 13.06
C ASP A 420 -6.29 -15.25 13.12
N ALA A 421 -6.78 -14.51 14.12
CA ALA A 421 -6.50 -13.08 14.26
C ALA A 421 -5.06 -12.82 14.69
N PHE A 422 -4.49 -13.70 15.52
CA PHE A 422 -3.08 -13.64 15.90
C PHE A 422 -2.20 -14.31 14.86
N ALA A 423 -2.56 -15.49 14.36
CA ALA A 423 -1.76 -16.23 13.38
C ALA A 423 -1.55 -15.47 12.06
N SER A 424 -2.51 -14.65 11.66
CA SER A 424 -2.41 -13.80 10.45
C SER A 424 -1.76 -12.42 10.69
N GLU A 425 -1.24 -12.16 11.91
CA GLU A 425 -0.62 -10.88 12.32
C GLU A 425 -1.54 -9.63 12.15
N ILE A 426 -2.85 -9.81 12.01
CA ILE A 426 -3.81 -8.69 11.88
C ILE A 426 -3.77 -7.76 13.11
N LEU A 427 -3.54 -8.33 14.29
CA LEU A 427 -3.44 -7.59 15.54
C LEU A 427 -2.05 -7.01 15.81
N GLY A 428 -1.08 -7.25 14.94
CA GLY A 428 0.30 -6.80 15.04
C GLY A 428 1.30 -7.95 15.02
N LYS A 429 2.56 -7.62 14.76
CA LYS A 429 3.67 -8.58 14.79
C LYS A 429 4.10 -8.90 16.21
N GLY A 430 4.57 -10.12 16.45
CA GLY A 430 5.06 -10.54 17.75
C GLY A 430 5.35 -12.03 17.82
N CYS A 431 5.21 -12.59 19.03
CA CYS A 431 5.41 -14.00 19.29
C CYS A 431 4.43 -14.46 20.38
N ALA A 432 4.22 -15.75 20.53
CA ALA A 432 3.40 -16.29 21.62
C ALA A 432 4.26 -17.10 22.60
N ILE A 433 3.79 -17.22 23.83
CA ILE A 433 4.40 -18.04 24.87
C ILE A 433 3.35 -19.02 25.39
N LEU A 434 3.71 -20.30 25.51
CA LEU A 434 2.93 -21.28 26.28
C LEU A 434 3.46 -21.24 27.71
N PRO A 435 2.75 -20.57 28.65
CA PRO A 435 3.28 -20.28 29.97
C PRO A 435 3.40 -21.54 30.83
N THR A 436 4.47 -21.60 31.62
CA THR A 436 4.70 -22.61 32.66
C THR A 436 4.51 -22.05 34.07
N ASP A 437 4.51 -20.72 34.21
CA ASP A 437 4.20 -19.99 35.43
C ASP A 437 3.00 -19.04 35.21
N GLY A 438 2.30 -18.69 36.29
CA GLY A 438 1.09 -17.88 36.23
C GLY A 438 1.32 -16.38 36.51
N CYS A 439 2.55 -15.94 36.84
CA CYS A 439 2.82 -14.54 37.12
C CYS A 439 3.31 -13.80 35.85
N PHE A 440 2.47 -12.91 35.32
CA PHE A 440 2.78 -12.13 34.12
C PHE A 440 3.35 -10.76 34.50
N HIS A 441 4.44 -10.38 33.84
CA HIS A 441 5.23 -9.17 34.09
C HIS A 441 5.18 -8.19 32.91
N ALA A 442 5.46 -6.93 33.16
CA ALA A 442 5.54 -5.90 32.12
C ALA A 442 6.73 -6.14 31.19
N PRO A 443 6.55 -6.35 29.88
CA PRO A 443 7.64 -6.57 28.95
C PRO A 443 8.42 -5.30 28.64
N ILE A 444 7.87 -4.14 28.96
CA ILE A 444 8.46 -2.81 28.74
C ILE A 444 7.88 -1.82 29.75
N SER A 445 8.65 -0.79 30.11
CA SER A 445 8.14 0.31 30.94
C SER A 445 7.16 1.18 30.17
N GLY A 446 6.07 1.62 30.82
CA GLY A 446 5.06 2.45 30.20
C GLY A 446 3.75 2.50 31.00
N THR A 447 2.70 2.99 30.38
CA THR A 447 1.38 3.14 31.01
C THR A 447 0.44 2.02 30.58
N ILE A 448 -0.31 1.45 31.52
CA ILE A 448 -1.39 0.48 31.22
C ILE A 448 -2.49 1.20 30.44
N SER A 449 -2.45 1.11 29.11
CA SER A 449 -3.41 1.77 28.22
C SER A 449 -4.77 1.07 28.24
N THR A 450 -4.78 -0.26 28.41
CA THR A 450 -6.00 -1.06 28.45
C THR A 450 -5.85 -2.21 29.43
N LEU A 451 -6.82 -2.38 30.32
CA LEU A 451 -6.99 -3.59 31.13
C LEU A 451 -8.43 -4.05 30.96
N PHE A 452 -8.62 -5.20 30.31
CA PHE A 452 -9.96 -5.73 30.07
C PHE A 452 -10.63 -6.13 31.40
N PRO A 453 -11.96 -5.97 31.52
CA PRO A 453 -12.69 -6.32 32.77
C PRO A 453 -12.46 -7.77 33.23
N SER A 454 -12.31 -8.70 32.28
CA SER A 454 -11.97 -10.11 32.52
C SER A 454 -10.46 -10.36 32.73
N ARG A 455 -9.62 -9.32 32.70
CA ARG A 455 -8.18 -9.34 33.03
C ARG A 455 -7.33 -10.30 32.19
N HIS A 456 -7.90 -10.89 31.15
CA HIS A 456 -7.23 -11.82 30.24
C HIS A 456 -6.34 -11.09 29.22
N ALA A 457 -6.58 -9.81 28.99
CA ALA A 457 -5.81 -9.02 28.03
C ALA A 457 -5.39 -7.67 28.63
N ILE A 458 -4.12 -7.31 28.42
CA ILE A 458 -3.47 -6.11 28.96
C ILE A 458 -2.75 -5.40 27.83
N GLY A 459 -3.07 -4.13 27.63
CA GLY A 459 -2.36 -3.23 26.72
C GLY A 459 -1.42 -2.30 27.50
N ILE A 460 -0.20 -2.15 27.05
CA ILE A 460 0.80 -1.23 27.61
C ILE A 460 1.28 -0.31 26.48
N THR A 461 1.24 0.99 26.72
CA THR A 461 1.87 1.96 25.84
C THR A 461 3.17 2.44 26.50
N SER A 462 4.31 2.13 25.88
CA SER A 462 5.61 2.53 26.42
C SER A 462 5.81 4.04 26.32
N ASP A 463 6.78 4.56 27.08
CA ASP A 463 7.14 5.98 27.06
C ASP A 463 7.64 6.45 25.68
N ASP A 464 8.17 5.54 24.86
CA ASP A 464 8.59 5.74 23.47
C ASP A 464 7.47 5.51 22.44
N GLY A 465 6.23 5.25 22.87
CA GLY A 465 5.04 5.09 22.00
C GLY A 465 4.87 3.70 21.42
N ILE A 466 5.53 2.66 21.93
CA ILE A 466 5.32 1.26 21.53
C ILE A 466 4.07 0.74 22.23
N GLU A 467 3.14 0.17 21.46
CA GLU A 467 1.90 -0.41 21.98
C GLU A 467 2.01 -1.93 22.02
N VAL A 468 2.06 -2.49 23.22
CA VAL A 468 2.17 -3.94 23.48
C VAL A 468 0.84 -4.47 23.97
N LEU A 469 0.34 -5.55 23.38
CA LEU A 469 -0.80 -6.32 23.86
C LEU A 469 -0.32 -7.69 24.32
N ILE A 470 -0.65 -8.05 25.57
CA ILE A 470 -0.50 -9.40 26.12
C ILE A 470 -1.90 -10.00 26.22
N HIS A 471 -2.16 -11.10 25.51
CA HIS A 471 -3.44 -11.81 25.55
C HIS A 471 -3.25 -13.19 26.17
N ILE A 472 -3.69 -13.36 27.41
CA ILE A 472 -3.39 -14.53 28.24
C ILE A 472 -4.40 -15.65 27.98
N GLY A 473 -3.96 -16.69 27.30
CA GLY A 473 -4.80 -17.78 26.81
C GLY A 473 -5.75 -17.37 25.69
N LEU A 474 -6.25 -18.32 24.93
CA LEU A 474 -7.22 -18.07 23.85
C LEU A 474 -8.65 -18.27 24.40
N ASP A 475 -9.58 -17.39 23.99
CA ASP A 475 -10.99 -17.38 24.41
C ASP A 475 -11.25 -17.24 25.92
N THR A 476 -10.24 -16.94 26.71
CA THR A 476 -10.30 -16.81 28.18
C THR A 476 -11.16 -15.64 28.67
N VAL A 477 -11.59 -14.77 27.77
CA VAL A 477 -12.63 -13.75 28.03
C VAL A 477 -13.91 -14.38 28.60
N GLN A 478 -14.24 -15.61 28.21
CA GLN A 478 -15.44 -16.35 28.65
C GLN A 478 -15.38 -16.73 30.12
N LEU A 479 -14.20 -16.73 30.75
CA LEU A 479 -14.05 -16.96 32.20
C LEU A 479 -14.49 -15.74 33.04
N ASN A 480 -14.81 -14.60 32.42
CA ASN A 480 -15.28 -13.38 33.12
C ASN A 480 -14.37 -12.92 34.28
N GLY A 481 -13.06 -13.25 34.20
CA GLY A 481 -12.05 -12.91 35.21
C GLY A 481 -11.84 -13.92 36.30
N GLU A 482 -12.56 -15.07 36.31
CA GLU A 482 -12.27 -16.17 37.20
C GLU A 482 -10.89 -16.77 36.89
N GLY A 483 -10.08 -16.98 37.92
CA GLY A 483 -8.69 -17.42 37.78
C GLY A 483 -7.69 -16.30 37.45
N PHE A 484 -8.10 -15.04 37.28
CA PHE A 484 -7.25 -13.89 36.97
C PHE A 484 -7.27 -12.85 38.09
N THR A 485 -6.09 -12.51 38.62
CA THR A 485 -5.94 -11.48 39.67
C THR A 485 -5.03 -10.38 39.15
N ALA A 486 -5.59 -9.22 38.80
CA ALA A 486 -4.82 -8.07 38.38
C ALA A 486 -4.14 -7.40 39.58
N LEU A 487 -2.86 -7.07 39.41
CA LEU A 487 -2.02 -6.36 40.38
C LEU A 487 -1.88 -4.87 40.06
N VAL A 488 -2.38 -4.46 38.87
CA VAL A 488 -2.34 -3.09 38.35
C VAL A 488 -3.73 -2.66 37.88
N LYS A 489 -3.90 -1.36 37.64
CA LYS A 489 -5.12 -0.76 37.09
C LYS A 489 -4.81 -0.04 35.79
N GLN A 490 -5.83 0.15 34.97
CA GLN A 490 -5.73 0.99 33.78
C GLN A 490 -5.35 2.42 34.17
N GLY A 491 -4.35 2.98 33.50
CA GLY A 491 -3.76 4.29 33.78
C GLY A 491 -2.53 4.24 34.71
N ASP A 492 -2.23 3.10 35.36
CA ASP A 492 -1.00 2.98 36.15
C ASP A 492 0.23 2.97 35.25
N HIS A 493 1.30 3.63 35.70
CA HIS A 493 2.63 3.51 35.07
C HIS A 493 3.36 2.31 35.70
N VAL A 494 3.92 1.46 34.86
CA VAL A 494 4.64 0.25 35.27
C VAL A 494 6.09 0.27 34.76
N GLU A 495 6.99 -0.30 35.54
CA GLU A 495 8.37 -0.52 35.12
C GLU A 495 8.52 -1.90 34.45
N GLN A 496 9.47 -2.02 33.53
CA GLN A 496 9.81 -3.30 32.91
C GLN A 496 10.14 -4.36 33.98
N GLY A 497 9.52 -5.54 33.86
CA GLY A 497 9.63 -6.62 34.86
C GLY A 497 8.69 -6.50 36.05
N GLN A 498 7.86 -5.46 36.17
CA GLN A 498 6.86 -5.35 37.22
C GLN A 498 5.74 -6.36 37.04
N PRO A 499 5.28 -7.07 38.10
CA PRO A 499 4.13 -7.97 38.04
C PRO A 499 2.83 -7.23 37.66
N LEU A 500 2.07 -7.80 36.70
CA LEU A 500 0.83 -7.24 36.16
C LEU A 500 -0.41 -8.01 36.57
N VAL A 501 -0.38 -9.34 36.37
CA VAL A 501 -1.52 -10.25 36.61
C VAL A 501 -1.00 -11.59 37.07
N ASN A 502 -1.67 -12.16 38.07
CA ASN A 502 -1.51 -13.56 38.45
C ASN A 502 -2.68 -14.38 37.88
N VAL A 503 -2.34 -15.50 37.27
CA VAL A 503 -3.30 -16.40 36.59
C VAL A 503 -3.17 -17.82 37.16
N ASP A 504 -4.27 -18.41 37.51
CA ASP A 504 -4.34 -19.83 37.86
C ASP A 504 -4.38 -20.66 36.55
N LEU A 505 -3.21 -21.03 36.06
CA LEU A 505 -3.08 -21.80 34.82
C LEU A 505 -3.73 -23.18 34.89
N ALA A 506 -3.75 -23.78 36.09
CA ALA A 506 -4.40 -25.08 36.32
C ALA A 506 -5.91 -24.96 36.15
N PHE A 507 -6.53 -23.92 36.73
CA PHE A 507 -7.92 -23.61 36.58
C PHE A 507 -8.31 -23.33 35.13
N VAL A 508 -7.55 -22.48 34.42
CA VAL A 508 -7.81 -22.15 33.02
C VAL A 508 -7.79 -23.42 32.15
N LYS A 509 -6.80 -24.29 32.35
CA LYS A 509 -6.67 -25.58 31.66
C LYS A 509 -7.78 -26.54 32.01
N GLU A 510 -8.21 -26.63 33.28
CA GLU A 510 -9.32 -27.47 33.72
C GLU A 510 -10.66 -27.05 33.08
N LYS A 511 -10.85 -25.76 32.85
CA LYS A 511 -12.00 -25.21 32.11
C LYS A 511 -11.96 -25.46 30.60
N GLY A 512 -10.88 -26.04 30.06
CA GLY A 512 -10.72 -26.42 28.67
C GLY A 512 -10.21 -25.33 27.75
N PHE A 513 -9.69 -24.23 28.29
CA PHE A 513 -9.13 -23.14 27.47
C PHE A 513 -7.67 -23.37 27.13
N CYS A 514 -7.26 -22.88 25.94
CA CYS A 514 -5.88 -22.90 25.49
C CYS A 514 -5.05 -21.86 26.26
N LEU A 515 -3.84 -22.25 26.67
CA LEU A 515 -2.93 -21.37 27.42
C LEU A 515 -1.98 -20.56 26.52
N GLU A 516 -2.02 -20.76 25.20
CA GLU A 516 -1.19 -19.96 24.27
C GLU A 516 -1.44 -18.47 24.52
N THR A 517 -0.36 -17.74 24.77
CA THR A 517 -0.40 -16.34 25.18
C THR A 517 0.31 -15.48 24.15
N PRO A 518 -0.40 -14.94 23.15
CA PRO A 518 0.16 -13.98 22.22
C PRO A 518 0.62 -12.68 22.90
N VAL A 519 1.82 -12.23 22.52
CA VAL A 519 2.39 -10.93 22.87
C VAL A 519 2.71 -10.20 21.59
N VAL A 520 1.94 -9.18 21.24
CA VAL A 520 2.01 -8.51 19.95
C VAL A 520 2.21 -7.00 20.10
N ILE A 521 2.87 -6.41 19.12
CA ILE A 521 3.05 -4.97 18.98
C ILE A 521 1.94 -4.46 18.07
N THR A 522 0.89 -3.89 18.65
CA THR A 522 -0.33 -3.51 17.90
C THR A 522 -0.09 -2.38 16.91
N ASN A 523 0.90 -1.54 17.15
CA ASN A 523 1.33 -0.50 16.22
C ASN A 523 2.61 -0.89 15.42
N SER A 524 2.84 -2.19 15.21
CA SER A 524 4.03 -2.73 14.52
C SER A 524 4.27 -2.14 13.13
N ALA A 525 3.22 -1.70 12.43
CA ALA A 525 3.31 -1.02 11.13
C ALA A 525 4.07 0.33 11.17
N GLN A 526 4.32 0.89 12.36
CA GLN A 526 5.08 2.12 12.55
C GLN A 526 6.59 1.89 12.67
N TYR A 527 7.02 0.63 12.72
CA TYR A 527 8.42 0.24 12.92
C TYR A 527 8.96 -0.48 11.69
N LEU A 528 10.29 -0.47 11.54
CA LEU A 528 10.95 -1.15 10.42
C LEU A 528 10.76 -2.66 10.50
N ASP A 529 10.88 -3.22 11.70
CA ASP A 529 10.58 -4.64 11.95
C ASP A 529 10.40 -4.95 13.44
N VAL A 530 9.76 -6.08 13.73
CA VAL A 530 9.65 -6.70 15.05
C VAL A 530 10.22 -8.10 14.93
N LEU A 531 11.36 -8.34 15.57
CA LEU A 531 12.10 -9.59 15.49
C LEU A 531 11.96 -10.35 16.80
N ASP A 532 11.62 -11.62 16.73
CA ASP A 532 11.67 -12.54 17.85
C ASP A 532 13.10 -13.00 18.17
N VAL A 533 13.33 -13.38 19.39
CA VAL A 533 14.57 -14.05 19.80
C VAL A 533 14.34 -15.53 19.59
N ALA A 534 15.06 -16.14 18.61
CA ALA A 534 14.94 -17.55 18.25
C ALA A 534 15.38 -18.48 19.39
N LYS A 535 14.53 -18.65 20.39
CA LYS A 535 14.70 -19.57 21.52
C LYS A 535 13.46 -20.47 21.60
N ASP A 536 13.64 -21.76 21.90
CA ASP A 536 12.53 -22.69 22.13
C ASP A 536 11.84 -22.46 23.50
N THR A 537 12.61 -22.04 24.51
CA THR A 537 12.11 -21.74 25.86
C THR A 537 12.69 -20.42 26.34
N ILE A 538 11.91 -19.69 27.15
CA ILE A 538 12.28 -18.37 27.67
C ILE A 538 11.88 -18.24 29.13
N HIS A 539 12.65 -17.46 29.88
CA HIS A 539 12.32 -17.08 31.26
C HIS A 539 11.88 -15.62 31.34
N ALA A 540 10.97 -15.33 32.26
CA ALA A 540 10.52 -13.98 32.53
C ALA A 540 11.72 -13.04 32.76
N GLY A 541 11.75 -11.90 32.09
CA GLY A 541 12.84 -10.95 32.16
C GLY A 541 13.98 -11.17 31.14
N GLU A 542 14.00 -12.29 30.39
CA GLU A 542 14.93 -12.46 29.28
C GLU A 542 14.49 -11.68 28.03
N ASP A 543 15.44 -11.36 27.16
CA ASP A 543 15.20 -10.72 25.86
C ASP A 543 14.22 -11.55 25.03
N PHE A 544 13.12 -10.93 24.55
CA PHE A 544 12.02 -11.60 23.88
C PHE A 544 11.71 -11.04 22.50
N LEU A 545 11.45 -9.74 22.38
CA LEU A 545 11.18 -9.09 21.10
C LEU A 545 12.08 -7.87 20.90
N HIS A 546 12.61 -7.72 19.70
CA HIS A 546 13.40 -6.55 19.30
C HIS A 546 12.62 -5.70 18.31
N ILE A 547 12.31 -4.45 18.67
CA ILE A 547 11.66 -3.47 17.79
C ILE A 547 12.74 -2.62 17.16
N VAL A 548 12.75 -2.61 15.83
CA VAL A 548 13.68 -1.83 15.00
C VAL A 548 12.95 -0.56 14.55
N LYS A 549 13.41 0.61 15.02
CA LYS A 549 12.84 1.93 14.69
C LYS A 549 13.56 2.56 13.51
#